data_18090c09c68ad6b08c677344a822db05
#
_entry.id   18090c09c68ad6b08c677344a822db05
#
_cell.length_a   1.000
_cell.length_b   1.000
_cell.length_c   1.000
_cell.angle_alpha   90.00
_cell.angle_beta   90.00
_cell.angle_gamma   90.00
#
_symmetry.space_group_name_H-M   'P 1'
#
loop_
_entity.id
_entity.type
_entity.pdbx_description
1 polymer ?
#
loop_
_entity_poly.entity_id
_entity_poly.type
_entity_poly.pdbx_seq_one_letter_code
_entity_poly.pdbx_strand_id
1 'polypeptide(L)'
;MHILFLSHYFVPENNAPAARVHGMAKEWARLGHRVTVLTGAPNVPAGVVYEGYRNRLYQEEWIDGIRTARVWTYLAANRGRVRRGLNFLSYMAAAGAAGSALRPRADVVIATSPQFFAGWAGVPVSRAHGAPFVLEIRDIWPDSITAVGALKRGRVVGALEGLERALYDAADHIVAVGEGYRQNMIRKGVPAAKIDVITNGVDADLFTPRPADAALRERLGLKPDAFVVTFAGTIGMASGLEVALGAARRLKEQGRDDLVFLLVGDGAVRADLETEARAQGLDNVVFTGLVPRAQLPDYLASSDACLVHFRKQELFSTILPSKFFEDAAMQKPILLGFEGEARVMLLEADCGIAFEPGNDAELAAAVIRLAGDRAEGARQGANGRRYVLEHFDRRRLAHDYLEILERVRAAYLRGPR
;
A
#
# COMPACT_ATOMS: atom_id res chain seq x y z
N MET A 1 12.33 10.36 21.67
CA MET A 1 12.99 10.97 20.48
C MET A 1 12.04 11.94 19.77
N HIS A 2 12.60 12.83 18.96
CA HIS A 2 11.84 13.59 17.96
C HIS A 2 12.07 12.96 16.58
N ILE A 3 11.05 12.37 16.00
CA ILE A 3 11.06 11.71 14.70
C ILE A 3 10.46 12.67 13.66
N LEU A 4 11.23 13.05 12.65
CA LEU A 4 10.77 13.85 11.52
C LEU A 4 10.59 12.94 10.31
N PHE A 5 9.33 12.76 9.87
CA PHE A 5 8.98 11.85 8.79
C PHE A 5 8.50 12.61 7.54
N LEU A 6 9.27 12.57 6.47
CA LEU A 6 8.93 13.17 5.18
C LEU A 6 8.14 12.16 4.34
N SER A 7 6.89 12.48 4.06
CA SER A 7 6.02 11.66 3.20
C SER A 7 5.18 12.56 2.31
N HIS A 8 5.20 12.31 1.01
CA HIS A 8 4.35 13.07 0.09
C HIS A 8 2.86 12.85 0.34
N TYR A 9 2.49 11.68 0.84
CA TYR A 9 1.11 11.28 1.13
C TYR A 9 0.91 11.11 2.62
N PHE A 10 -0.16 11.71 3.13
CA PHE A 10 -0.58 11.57 4.52
C PHE A 10 -2.09 11.72 4.65
N VAL A 11 -2.65 11.33 5.79
CA VAL A 11 -4.09 11.49 6.05
C VAL A 11 -4.55 12.95 5.85
N PRO A 12 -5.75 13.16 5.30
CA PRO A 12 -6.86 12.22 5.11
C PRO A 12 -6.84 11.43 3.78
N GLU A 13 -5.74 11.39 3.05
CA GLU A 13 -5.66 10.58 1.83
C GLU A 13 -5.79 9.08 2.13
N ASN A 14 -6.60 8.38 1.33
CA ASN A 14 -6.96 6.96 1.53
C ASN A 14 -6.05 5.99 0.76
N ASN A 15 -4.77 6.31 0.59
CA ASN A 15 -3.83 5.42 -0.06
C ASN A 15 -2.95 4.65 0.94
N ALA A 16 -2.39 3.53 0.52
CA ALA A 16 -1.54 2.68 1.37
C ALA A 16 -0.32 3.42 1.96
N PRO A 17 0.38 4.33 1.23
CA PRO A 17 1.41 5.19 1.82
C PRO A 17 0.92 6.01 3.01
N ALA A 18 -0.17 6.75 2.86
CA ALA A 18 -0.72 7.58 3.93
C ALA A 18 -1.12 6.74 5.16
N ALA A 19 -1.78 5.60 4.93
CA ALA A 19 -2.22 4.70 6.00
C ALA A 19 -1.04 4.11 6.79
N ARG A 20 0.07 3.75 6.12
CA ARG A 20 1.27 3.24 6.78
C ARG A 20 1.94 4.31 7.63
N VAL A 21 2.24 5.48 7.03
CA VAL A 21 2.91 6.57 7.74
C VAL A 21 2.08 7.02 8.94
N HIS A 22 0.77 7.18 8.76
CA HIS A 22 -0.14 7.55 9.86
C HIS A 22 -0.14 6.50 10.97
N GLY A 23 -0.27 5.22 10.62
CA GLY A 23 -0.31 4.15 11.63
C GLY A 23 0.98 4.04 12.44
N MET A 24 2.16 4.13 11.79
CA MET A 24 3.45 4.14 12.49
C MET A 24 3.61 5.39 13.37
N ALA A 25 3.35 6.57 12.81
CA ALA A 25 3.48 7.86 13.51
C ALA A 25 2.55 7.96 14.72
N LYS A 26 1.30 7.50 14.59
CA LYS A 26 0.31 7.47 15.69
C LYS A 26 0.78 6.58 16.84
N GLU A 27 1.30 5.40 16.53
CA GLU A 27 1.81 4.49 17.57
C GLU A 27 3.05 5.07 18.27
N TRP A 28 3.99 5.66 17.54
CA TRP A 28 5.15 6.33 18.13
C TRP A 28 4.74 7.53 19.00
N ALA A 29 3.74 8.31 18.59
CA ALA A 29 3.19 9.39 19.42
C ALA A 29 2.55 8.85 20.70
N ARG A 30 1.80 7.73 20.63
CA ARG A 30 1.21 7.04 21.78
C ARG A 30 2.28 6.54 22.78
N LEU A 31 3.44 6.14 22.27
CA LEU A 31 4.61 5.73 23.07
C LEU A 31 5.39 6.91 23.68
N GLY A 32 4.90 8.14 23.50
CA GLY A 32 5.51 9.34 24.09
C GLY A 32 6.61 9.97 23.25
N HIS A 33 6.81 9.54 22.00
CA HIS A 33 7.75 10.19 21.09
C HIS A 33 7.12 11.44 20.45
N ARG A 34 7.93 12.47 20.23
CA ARG A 34 7.52 13.60 19.41
C ARG A 34 7.62 13.19 17.94
N VAL A 35 6.51 13.24 17.23
CA VAL A 35 6.47 12.91 15.81
C VAL A 35 6.02 14.13 15.01
N THR A 36 6.80 14.48 14.00
CA THR A 36 6.43 15.50 13.00
C THR A 36 6.38 14.82 11.63
N VAL A 37 5.23 14.90 10.97
CA VAL A 37 5.10 14.46 9.57
C VAL A 37 5.12 15.69 8.67
N LEU A 38 6.02 15.72 7.70
CA LEU A 38 6.11 16.77 6.69
C LEU A 38 5.54 16.24 5.37
N THR A 39 4.46 16.86 4.89
CA THR A 39 3.66 16.36 3.77
C THR A 39 3.13 17.48 2.88
N GLY A 40 2.43 17.16 1.79
CA GLY A 40 1.70 18.13 0.96
C GLY A 40 0.26 18.35 1.39
N ALA A 41 -0.48 19.20 0.68
CA ALA A 41 -1.93 19.27 0.80
C ALA A 41 -2.57 17.99 0.21
N PRO A 42 -3.59 17.39 0.87
CA PRO A 42 -4.23 16.17 0.38
C PRO A 42 -4.96 16.45 -0.95
N ASN A 43 -4.67 15.66 -1.99
CA ASN A 43 -5.18 15.91 -3.34
C ASN A 43 -5.32 14.66 -4.23
N VAL A 44 -4.90 13.49 -3.77
CA VAL A 44 -4.89 12.26 -4.57
C VAL A 44 -6.24 11.54 -4.49
N PRO A 45 -6.80 11.02 -5.61
CA PRO A 45 -6.16 10.84 -6.93
C PRO A 45 -6.38 11.96 -7.94
N ALA A 46 -7.32 12.87 -7.67
CA ALA A 46 -7.83 13.83 -8.65
C ALA A 46 -6.88 15.03 -8.91
N GLY A 47 -5.89 15.27 -8.03
CA GLY A 47 -5.06 16.47 -8.09
C GLY A 47 -5.81 17.75 -7.65
N VAL A 48 -6.95 17.58 -6.98
CA VAL A 48 -7.76 18.66 -6.42
C VAL A 48 -7.66 18.58 -4.91
N VAL A 49 -7.36 19.70 -4.27
CA VAL A 49 -7.25 19.76 -2.80
C VAL A 49 -8.58 19.36 -2.17
N TYR A 50 -8.53 18.53 -1.14
CA TYR A 50 -9.71 18.08 -0.42
C TYR A 50 -10.42 19.25 0.26
N GLU A 51 -11.73 19.12 0.43
CA GLU A 51 -12.54 20.11 1.15
C GLU A 51 -11.99 20.36 2.56
N GLY A 52 -11.99 21.62 2.99
CA GLY A 52 -11.40 22.03 4.26
C GLY A 52 -9.88 22.26 4.26
N TYR A 53 -9.16 21.83 3.19
CA TYR A 53 -7.72 22.02 3.05
C TYR A 53 -7.35 23.12 2.05
N ARG A 54 -6.14 23.61 2.14
CA ARG A 54 -5.58 24.60 1.20
C ARG A 54 -4.13 24.25 0.88
N ASN A 55 -3.71 24.53 -0.36
CA ASN A 55 -2.32 24.35 -0.78
C ASN A 55 -1.50 25.62 -0.50
N ARG A 56 -1.15 25.84 0.77
CA ARG A 56 -0.37 26.99 1.24
C ARG A 56 1.12 26.71 1.17
N LEU A 57 1.96 27.76 1.18
CA LEU A 57 3.40 27.61 1.27
C LEU A 57 3.82 26.78 2.48
N TYR A 58 3.20 27.05 3.63
CA TYR A 58 3.37 26.31 4.87
C TYR A 58 2.13 26.42 5.74
N GLN A 59 1.75 25.33 6.41
CA GLN A 59 0.72 25.28 7.44
C GLN A 59 0.95 24.10 8.37
N GLU A 60 0.43 24.18 9.59
CA GLU A 60 0.51 23.09 10.58
C GLU A 60 -0.87 22.75 11.12
N GLU A 61 -1.01 21.49 11.49
CA GLU A 61 -2.16 20.95 12.20
C GLU A 61 -1.73 19.79 13.09
N TRP A 62 -2.59 19.36 13.99
CA TRP A 62 -2.36 18.19 14.82
C TRP A 62 -3.38 17.12 14.47
N ILE A 63 -2.91 15.91 14.19
CA ILE A 63 -3.73 14.76 13.85
C ILE A 63 -3.27 13.58 14.71
N ASP A 64 -4.13 13.05 15.58
CA ASP A 64 -3.85 11.89 16.45
C ASP A 64 -2.53 12.04 17.26
N GLY A 65 -2.22 13.22 17.78
CA GLY A 65 -0.98 13.49 18.52
C GLY A 65 0.26 13.70 17.65
N ILE A 66 0.10 13.74 16.33
CA ILE A 66 1.17 13.94 15.34
C ILE A 66 1.14 15.41 14.89
N ARG A 67 2.28 16.12 15.01
CA ARG A 67 2.44 17.42 14.37
C ARG A 67 2.54 17.23 12.86
N THR A 68 1.56 17.69 12.11
CA THR A 68 1.51 17.59 10.67
C THR A 68 1.84 18.93 10.02
N ALA A 69 2.99 19.05 9.43
CA ALA A 69 3.41 20.22 8.65
C ALA A 69 3.14 19.96 7.17
N ARG A 70 2.38 20.85 6.53
CA ARG A 70 2.06 20.75 5.10
C ARG A 70 2.75 21.86 4.35
N VAL A 71 3.38 21.48 3.21
CA VAL A 71 4.06 22.41 2.31
C VAL A 71 3.33 22.50 0.98
N TRP A 72 3.56 23.61 0.28
CA TRP A 72 3.04 23.80 -1.06
C TRP A 72 3.61 22.77 -2.03
N THR A 73 2.77 22.24 -2.91
CA THR A 73 3.19 21.38 -4.02
C THR A 73 2.48 21.76 -5.31
N TYR A 74 3.10 21.54 -6.46
CA TYR A 74 2.39 21.62 -7.73
C TYR A 74 1.36 20.50 -7.81
N LEU A 75 0.07 20.85 -7.79
CA LEU A 75 -1.01 19.87 -7.79
C LEU A 75 -1.17 19.25 -9.18
N ALA A 76 -1.27 17.93 -9.22
CA ALA A 76 -1.50 17.20 -10.45
C ALA A 76 -2.34 15.93 -10.18
N ALA A 77 -3.32 15.70 -11.05
CA ALA A 77 -4.01 14.41 -11.07
C ALA A 77 -3.01 13.27 -11.33
N ASN A 78 -3.35 12.07 -10.87
CA ASN A 78 -2.51 10.89 -11.07
C ASN A 78 -2.49 10.43 -12.57
N ARG A 79 -2.40 11.41 -13.49
CA ARG A 79 -2.38 11.24 -14.95
C ARG A 79 -1.30 12.12 -15.57
N GLY A 80 -0.60 11.58 -16.59
CA GLY A 80 0.44 12.32 -17.32
C GLY A 80 1.80 12.35 -16.62
N ARG A 81 2.87 12.14 -17.39
CA ARG A 81 4.24 11.95 -16.85
C ARG A 81 4.87 13.27 -16.38
N VAL A 82 4.75 14.34 -17.20
CA VAL A 82 5.41 15.63 -16.93
C VAL A 82 4.81 16.31 -15.69
N ARG A 83 3.48 16.40 -15.60
CA ARG A 83 2.81 17.03 -14.46
C ARG A 83 3.09 16.27 -13.15
N ARG A 84 3.13 14.95 -13.18
CA ARG A 84 3.55 14.15 -12.02
C ARG A 84 5.00 14.40 -11.63
N GLY A 85 5.90 14.50 -12.60
CA GLY A 85 7.30 14.87 -12.35
C GLY A 85 7.42 16.23 -11.65
N LEU A 86 6.69 17.25 -12.13
CA LEU A 86 6.63 18.57 -11.50
C LEU A 86 6.04 18.52 -10.08
N ASN A 87 4.99 17.76 -9.86
CA ASN A 87 4.43 17.54 -8.53
C ASN A 87 5.48 16.96 -7.59
N PHE A 88 6.22 15.96 -8.02
CA PHE A 88 7.25 15.29 -7.23
C PHE A 88 8.45 16.19 -6.91
N LEU A 89 8.94 16.92 -7.90
CA LEU A 89 10.06 17.86 -7.74
C LEU A 89 9.68 19.04 -6.85
N SER A 90 8.44 19.55 -6.99
CA SER A 90 7.96 20.64 -6.13
C SER A 90 7.88 20.23 -4.67
N TYR A 91 7.41 19.01 -4.38
CA TYR A 91 7.43 18.47 -3.02
C TYR A 91 8.87 18.33 -2.49
N MET A 92 9.78 17.76 -3.28
CA MET A 92 11.19 17.63 -2.89
C MET A 92 11.79 18.98 -2.47
N ALA A 93 11.59 20.02 -3.30
CA ALA A 93 12.12 21.34 -3.02
C ALA A 93 11.48 21.99 -1.79
N ALA A 94 10.14 21.97 -1.71
CA ALA A 94 9.41 22.58 -0.60
C ALA A 94 9.64 21.83 0.72
N ALA A 95 9.62 20.51 0.71
CA ALA A 95 9.89 19.69 1.89
C ALA A 95 11.36 19.78 2.34
N GLY A 96 12.31 19.82 1.40
CA GLY A 96 13.72 20.02 1.70
C GLY A 96 13.97 21.38 2.38
N ALA A 97 13.40 22.47 1.87
CA ALA A 97 13.54 23.80 2.44
C ALA A 97 12.83 23.93 3.80
N ALA A 98 11.53 23.61 3.86
CA ALA A 98 10.75 23.72 5.09
C ALA A 98 11.26 22.75 6.17
N GLY A 99 11.55 21.49 5.79
CA GLY A 99 12.06 20.49 6.70
C GLY A 99 13.38 20.91 7.35
N SER A 100 14.30 21.48 6.60
CA SER A 100 15.59 21.97 7.13
C SER A 100 15.42 23.13 8.14
N ALA A 101 14.36 23.91 8.00
CA ALA A 101 14.04 25.02 8.90
C ALA A 101 13.21 24.61 10.12
N LEU A 102 12.61 23.43 10.15
CA LEU A 102 11.74 22.96 11.25
C LEU A 102 12.47 22.94 12.59
N ARG A 103 11.74 23.31 13.65
CA ARG A 103 12.23 23.26 15.03
C ARG A 103 11.16 22.61 15.95
N PRO A 104 11.55 21.95 17.04
CA PRO A 104 12.94 21.65 17.44
C PRO A 104 13.65 20.70 16.47
N ARG A 105 14.97 20.55 16.62
CA ARG A 105 15.73 19.58 15.81
C ARG A 105 15.21 18.17 15.99
N ALA A 106 15.19 17.41 14.93
CA ALA A 106 14.88 15.98 14.97
C ALA A 106 16.06 15.17 15.48
N ASP A 107 15.78 14.07 16.15
CA ASP A 107 16.75 13.05 16.56
C ASP A 107 17.01 12.04 15.43
N VAL A 108 16.03 11.86 14.53
CA VAL A 108 16.09 11.02 13.34
C VAL A 108 15.21 11.60 12.24
N VAL A 109 15.66 11.51 11.00
CA VAL A 109 14.91 11.93 9.81
C VAL A 109 14.60 10.70 8.98
N ILE A 110 13.32 10.47 8.70
CA ILE A 110 12.85 9.41 7.80
C ILE A 110 12.31 10.08 6.55
N ALA A 111 12.61 9.53 5.36
CA ALA A 111 11.90 9.89 4.14
C ALA A 111 11.47 8.63 3.39
N THR A 112 10.20 8.60 2.96
CA THR A 112 9.62 7.39 2.35
C THR A 112 9.35 7.54 0.86
N SER A 113 9.69 6.50 0.08
CA SER A 113 9.12 6.25 -1.24
C SER A 113 7.68 5.67 -1.09
N PRO A 114 6.81 5.64 -2.09
CA PRO A 114 7.07 5.37 -3.50
C PRO A 114 7.43 6.61 -4.33
N GLN A 115 7.38 7.78 -3.74
CA GLN A 115 7.79 8.96 -4.47
C GLN A 115 9.30 9.16 -4.30
N PHE A 116 10.07 8.75 -5.31
CA PHE A 116 11.54 8.74 -5.32
C PHE A 116 12.17 10.06 -4.84
N PHE A 117 11.62 11.20 -5.30
CA PHE A 117 12.16 12.51 -4.94
C PHE A 117 11.89 12.92 -3.50
N ALA A 118 10.92 12.29 -2.82
CA ALA A 118 10.72 12.49 -1.38
C ALA A 118 11.94 12.01 -0.58
N GLY A 119 12.56 10.89 -0.99
CA GLY A 119 13.81 10.42 -0.42
C GLY A 119 14.93 11.46 -0.49
N TRP A 120 15.07 12.12 -1.65
CA TRP A 120 16.07 13.16 -1.84
C TRP A 120 15.84 14.41 -0.96
N ALA A 121 14.60 14.73 -0.59
CA ALA A 121 14.33 15.78 0.39
C ALA A 121 14.90 15.46 1.77
N GLY A 122 14.97 14.18 2.15
CA GLY A 122 15.54 13.72 3.42
C GLY A 122 17.01 14.09 3.61
N VAL A 123 17.80 14.10 2.53
CA VAL A 123 19.26 14.36 2.58
C VAL A 123 19.62 15.75 3.14
N PRO A 124 19.12 16.88 2.59
CA PRO A 124 19.40 18.20 3.16
C PRO A 124 18.76 18.38 4.54
N VAL A 125 17.59 17.79 4.78
CA VAL A 125 16.90 17.89 6.05
C VAL A 125 17.69 17.20 7.17
N SER A 126 18.18 15.99 6.97
CA SER A 126 18.98 15.27 7.98
C SER A 126 20.27 16.03 8.33
N ARG A 127 20.95 16.57 7.32
CA ARG A 127 22.15 17.39 7.52
C ARG A 127 21.86 18.67 8.33
N ALA A 128 20.75 19.37 8.03
CA ALA A 128 20.35 20.59 8.74
C ALA A 128 19.98 20.31 10.21
N HIS A 129 19.47 19.10 10.50
CA HIS A 129 19.16 18.68 11.86
C HIS A 129 20.37 18.09 12.60
N GLY A 130 21.41 17.63 11.90
CA GLY A 130 22.53 16.86 12.47
C GLY A 130 22.05 15.51 12.97
N ALA A 131 21.15 14.88 12.23
CA ALA A 131 20.47 13.63 12.60
C ALA A 131 20.66 12.57 11.53
N PRO A 132 20.65 11.27 11.89
CA PRO A 132 20.74 10.19 10.91
C PRO A 132 19.56 10.21 9.95
N PHE A 133 19.84 9.85 8.69
CA PHE A 133 18.87 9.70 7.63
C PHE A 133 18.47 8.24 7.42
N VAL A 134 17.22 7.91 7.68
CA VAL A 134 16.62 6.61 7.39
C VAL A 134 15.75 6.71 6.13
N LEU A 135 16.11 5.95 5.11
CA LEU A 135 15.36 5.88 3.87
C LEU A 135 14.39 4.70 3.91
N GLU A 136 13.08 4.96 3.87
CA GLU A 136 12.07 3.90 3.77
C GLU A 136 11.75 3.60 2.31
N ILE A 137 12.03 2.37 1.86
CA ILE A 137 11.78 1.91 0.49
C ILE A 137 10.53 1.06 0.43
N ARG A 138 9.52 1.55 -0.29
CA ARG A 138 8.21 0.93 -0.48
C ARG A 138 7.90 0.64 -1.95
N ASP A 139 8.76 1.07 -2.84
CA ASP A 139 8.73 0.81 -4.27
C ASP A 139 10.15 0.92 -4.82
N ILE A 140 10.52 -0.01 -5.70
CA ILE A 140 11.84 -0.03 -6.32
C ILE A 140 11.77 0.79 -7.61
N TRP A 141 12.08 2.05 -7.48
CA TRP A 141 12.13 2.98 -8.58
C TRP A 141 13.58 3.11 -9.08
N PRO A 142 13.91 3.04 -10.38
CA PRO A 142 12.99 3.11 -11.51
C PRO A 142 12.45 1.76 -12.03
N ASP A 143 12.79 0.63 -11.41
CA ASP A 143 12.40 -0.70 -11.91
C ASP A 143 10.87 -0.85 -12.05
N SER A 144 10.10 -0.33 -11.09
CA SER A 144 8.64 -0.40 -11.11
C SER A 144 8.00 0.30 -12.29
N ILE A 145 8.55 1.44 -12.73
CA ILE A 145 8.03 2.16 -13.90
C ILE A 145 8.45 1.52 -15.22
N THR A 146 9.57 0.81 -15.26
CA THR A 146 9.98 0.04 -16.43
C THR A 146 9.19 -1.25 -16.55
N ALA A 147 8.87 -1.90 -15.44
CA ALA A 147 8.07 -3.13 -15.40
C ALA A 147 6.65 -2.93 -15.94
N VAL A 148 6.01 -1.79 -15.62
CA VAL A 148 4.68 -1.46 -16.18
C VAL A 148 4.75 -0.86 -17.60
N GLY A 149 5.93 -0.86 -18.23
CA GLY A 149 6.12 -0.33 -19.59
C GLY A 149 5.99 1.20 -19.71
N ALA A 150 5.96 1.91 -18.58
CA ALA A 150 5.81 3.37 -18.57
C ALA A 150 7.09 4.09 -19.03
N LEU A 151 8.26 3.46 -18.90
CA LEU A 151 9.53 3.96 -19.42
C LEU A 151 10.30 2.80 -20.12
N LYS A 152 10.84 3.06 -21.29
CA LYS A 152 11.72 2.09 -21.97
C LYS A 152 13.14 2.20 -21.41
N ARG A 153 13.85 1.05 -21.30
CA ARG A 153 15.27 1.04 -20.95
C ARG A 153 16.08 1.92 -21.91
N GLY A 154 16.97 2.78 -21.35
CA GLY A 154 17.77 3.72 -22.12
C GLY A 154 18.55 4.65 -21.20
N ARG A 155 19.20 5.69 -21.77
CA ARG A 155 20.05 6.63 -21.02
C ARG A 155 19.34 7.30 -19.82
N VAL A 156 18.04 7.58 -19.95
CA VAL A 156 17.24 8.19 -18.88
C VAL A 156 17.09 7.22 -17.70
N VAL A 157 16.79 5.95 -17.97
CA VAL A 157 16.69 4.92 -16.91
C VAL A 157 18.04 4.75 -16.23
N GLY A 158 19.15 4.67 -16.98
CA GLY A 158 20.49 4.58 -16.39
C GLY A 158 20.86 5.77 -15.50
N ALA A 159 20.44 7.00 -15.88
CA ALA A 159 20.62 8.17 -15.02
C ALA A 159 19.79 8.07 -13.72
N LEU A 160 18.56 7.56 -13.79
CA LEU A 160 17.70 7.36 -12.64
C LEU A 160 18.24 6.26 -11.72
N GLU A 161 18.79 5.16 -12.27
CA GLU A 161 19.49 4.11 -11.50
C GLU A 161 20.73 4.67 -10.79
N GLY A 162 21.47 5.59 -11.43
CA GLY A 162 22.58 6.31 -10.80
C GLY A 162 22.13 7.17 -9.63
N LEU A 163 21.01 7.89 -9.78
CA LEU A 163 20.41 8.68 -8.69
C LEU A 163 19.87 7.79 -7.58
N GLU A 164 19.27 6.64 -7.91
CA GLU A 164 18.81 5.66 -6.92
C GLU A 164 19.98 5.18 -6.04
N ARG A 165 21.09 4.77 -6.67
CA ARG A 165 22.28 4.32 -5.96
C ARG A 165 22.84 5.41 -5.07
N ALA A 166 22.97 6.64 -5.58
CA ALA A 166 23.44 7.79 -4.80
C ALA A 166 22.52 8.09 -3.59
N LEU A 167 21.20 7.87 -3.72
CA LEU A 167 20.28 8.02 -2.60
C LEU A 167 20.46 6.91 -1.55
N TYR A 168 20.68 5.67 -1.98
CA TYR A 168 21.01 4.58 -1.07
C TYR A 168 22.32 4.82 -0.33
N ASP A 169 23.33 5.37 -1.00
CA ASP A 169 24.62 5.71 -0.38
C ASP A 169 24.47 6.84 0.64
N ALA A 170 23.64 7.86 0.33
CA ALA A 170 23.40 9.01 1.21
C ALA A 170 22.61 8.68 2.48
N ALA A 171 21.84 7.58 2.51
CA ALA A 171 21.12 7.14 3.71
C ALA A 171 22.08 6.52 4.72
N ASP A 172 21.92 6.81 6.01
CA ASP A 172 22.64 6.11 7.08
C ASP A 172 22.09 4.69 7.28
N HIS A 173 20.79 4.50 7.04
CA HIS A 173 20.10 3.23 7.12
C HIS A 173 18.90 3.17 6.17
N ILE A 174 18.52 1.94 5.78
CA ILE A 174 17.38 1.71 4.87
C ILE A 174 16.40 0.77 5.55
N VAL A 175 15.11 1.07 5.44
CA VAL A 175 14.02 0.18 5.86
C VAL A 175 13.21 -0.20 4.62
N ALA A 176 13.20 -1.48 4.30
CA ALA A 176 12.43 -2.05 3.19
C ALA A 176 11.08 -2.60 3.68
N VAL A 177 10.06 -2.61 2.83
CA VAL A 177 8.73 -3.15 3.20
C VAL A 177 8.53 -4.62 2.83
N GLY A 178 9.59 -5.33 2.45
CA GLY A 178 9.56 -6.76 2.14
C GLY A 178 10.95 -7.29 1.83
N GLU A 179 11.15 -8.58 2.02
CA GLU A 179 12.43 -9.24 1.77
C GLU A 179 12.81 -9.17 0.28
N GLY A 180 11.84 -9.24 -0.62
CA GLY A 180 12.09 -9.08 -2.06
C GLY A 180 12.73 -7.73 -2.41
N TYR A 181 12.33 -6.64 -1.73
CA TYR A 181 12.95 -5.32 -1.87
C TYR A 181 14.39 -5.32 -1.32
N ARG A 182 14.59 -5.91 -0.15
CA ARG A 182 15.92 -6.03 0.46
C ARG A 182 16.87 -6.78 -0.46
N GLN A 183 16.47 -7.92 -1.00
CA GLN A 183 17.28 -8.71 -1.93
C GLN A 183 17.59 -7.96 -3.23
N ASN A 184 16.63 -7.19 -3.76
CA ASN A 184 16.86 -6.34 -4.95
C ASN A 184 17.96 -5.30 -4.67
N MET A 185 17.90 -4.60 -3.54
CA MET A 185 18.91 -3.61 -3.15
C MET A 185 20.28 -4.23 -2.91
N ILE A 186 20.34 -5.42 -2.29
CA ILE A 186 21.60 -6.16 -2.11
C ILE A 186 22.23 -6.52 -3.47
N ARG A 187 21.43 -7.00 -4.44
CA ARG A 187 21.91 -7.24 -5.81
C ARG A 187 22.43 -5.99 -6.52
N LYS A 188 21.89 -4.81 -6.16
CA LYS A 188 22.37 -3.51 -6.63
C LYS A 188 23.61 -3.00 -5.88
N GLY A 189 24.14 -3.78 -4.92
CA GLY A 189 25.38 -3.49 -4.19
C GLY A 189 25.19 -2.75 -2.87
N VAL A 190 23.95 -2.60 -2.36
CA VAL A 190 23.72 -2.04 -1.02
C VAL A 190 24.13 -3.06 0.04
N PRO A 191 24.96 -2.71 1.04
CA PRO A 191 25.36 -3.63 2.10
C PRO A 191 24.15 -4.17 2.88
N ALA A 192 24.07 -5.48 3.06
CA ALA A 192 22.95 -6.13 3.76
C ALA A 192 22.74 -5.61 5.19
N ALA A 193 23.82 -5.26 5.88
CA ALA A 193 23.79 -4.70 7.25
C ALA A 193 23.15 -3.27 7.31
N LYS A 194 23.02 -2.60 6.18
CA LYS A 194 22.38 -1.28 6.06
C LYS A 194 20.88 -1.37 5.89
N ILE A 195 20.31 -2.59 5.73
CA ILE A 195 18.91 -2.77 5.35
C ILE A 195 18.20 -3.67 6.37
N ASP A 196 17.21 -3.12 7.05
CA ASP A 196 16.21 -3.89 7.80
C ASP A 196 14.89 -3.98 7.02
N VAL A 197 14.05 -4.95 7.41
CA VAL A 197 12.73 -5.14 6.79
C VAL A 197 11.65 -4.90 7.84
N ILE A 198 10.76 -3.93 7.55
CA ILE A 198 9.52 -3.69 8.29
C ILE A 198 8.38 -3.71 7.28
N THR A 199 7.68 -4.81 7.19
CA THR A 199 6.62 -5.04 6.21
C THR A 199 5.43 -4.10 6.39
N ASN A 200 4.52 -4.08 5.41
CA ASN A 200 3.19 -3.53 5.64
C ASN A 200 2.47 -4.42 6.64
N GLY A 201 1.70 -3.82 7.52
CA GLY A 201 0.89 -4.53 8.49
C GLY A 201 -0.56 -4.10 8.44
N VAL A 202 -1.37 -4.72 9.27
CA VAL A 202 -2.79 -4.40 9.41
C VAL A 202 -3.04 -3.56 10.66
N ASP A 203 -4.01 -2.67 10.55
CA ASP A 203 -4.65 -2.00 11.68
C ASP A 203 -5.74 -2.93 12.22
N ALA A 204 -5.40 -3.69 13.26
CA ALA A 204 -6.29 -4.71 13.83
C ALA A 204 -7.55 -4.13 14.50
N ASP A 205 -7.52 -2.85 14.89
CA ASP A 205 -8.70 -2.18 15.45
C ASP A 205 -9.71 -1.82 14.35
N LEU A 206 -9.21 -1.35 13.21
CA LEU A 206 -10.06 -1.01 12.06
C LEU A 206 -10.58 -2.28 11.38
N PHE A 207 -9.69 -3.24 11.10
CA PHE A 207 -10.01 -4.50 10.40
C PHE A 207 -10.32 -5.61 11.40
N THR A 208 -11.46 -5.46 12.08
CA THR A 208 -11.99 -6.43 13.03
C THR A 208 -13.22 -7.12 12.44
N PRO A 209 -13.28 -8.46 12.44
CA PRO A 209 -14.44 -9.21 11.96
C PRO A 209 -15.73 -8.74 12.59
N ARG A 210 -16.76 -8.61 11.79
CA ARG A 210 -18.10 -8.17 12.17
C ARG A 210 -19.15 -8.87 11.31
N PRO A 211 -20.42 -8.89 11.73
CA PRO A 211 -21.50 -9.41 10.90
C PRO A 211 -21.58 -8.70 9.54
N ALA A 212 -22.04 -9.43 8.53
CA ALA A 212 -22.34 -8.83 7.23
C ALA A 212 -23.46 -7.78 7.36
N ASP A 213 -23.31 -6.67 6.66
CA ASP A 213 -24.33 -5.61 6.61
C ASP A 213 -25.36 -5.96 5.52
N ALA A 214 -26.55 -6.40 5.97
CA ALA A 214 -27.64 -6.76 5.07
C ALA A 214 -28.13 -5.58 4.24
N ALA A 215 -28.16 -4.38 4.80
CA ALA A 215 -28.57 -3.17 4.08
C ALA A 215 -27.53 -2.78 3.01
N LEU A 216 -26.24 -3.00 3.28
CA LEU A 216 -25.18 -2.82 2.28
C LEU A 216 -25.34 -3.85 1.14
N ARG A 217 -25.59 -5.13 1.46
CA ARG A 217 -25.80 -6.16 0.43
C ARG A 217 -27.01 -5.82 -0.45
N GLU A 218 -28.12 -5.37 0.13
CA GLU A 218 -29.32 -4.93 -0.60
C GLU A 218 -29.03 -3.74 -1.52
N ARG A 219 -28.33 -2.70 -1.01
CA ARG A 219 -27.94 -1.53 -1.82
C ARG A 219 -27.04 -1.91 -3.00
N LEU A 220 -26.24 -2.95 -2.86
CA LEU A 220 -25.37 -3.48 -3.91
C LEU A 220 -26.10 -4.44 -4.87
N GLY A 221 -27.39 -4.71 -4.65
CA GLY A 221 -28.15 -5.65 -5.46
C GLY A 221 -27.74 -7.12 -5.26
N LEU A 222 -27.05 -7.46 -4.16
CA LEU A 222 -26.59 -8.80 -3.88
C LEU A 222 -27.74 -9.64 -3.30
N LYS A 223 -27.93 -10.84 -3.84
CA LYS A 223 -28.90 -11.79 -3.27
C LYS A 223 -28.47 -12.20 -1.84
N PRO A 224 -29.41 -12.48 -0.94
CA PRO A 224 -29.08 -12.84 0.45
C PRO A 224 -28.15 -14.05 0.56
N ASP A 225 -28.32 -15.04 -0.30
CA ASP A 225 -27.57 -16.31 -0.35
C ASP A 225 -26.34 -16.27 -1.29
N ALA A 226 -26.14 -15.17 -2.04
CA ALA A 226 -25.01 -15.03 -2.94
C ALA A 226 -23.67 -15.23 -2.23
N PHE A 227 -22.77 -15.97 -2.86
CA PHE A 227 -21.37 -16.06 -2.44
C PHE A 227 -20.58 -14.90 -3.10
N VAL A 228 -20.06 -14.01 -2.28
CA VAL A 228 -19.43 -12.76 -2.73
C VAL A 228 -17.92 -12.84 -2.60
N VAL A 229 -17.23 -12.69 -3.73
CA VAL A 229 -15.77 -12.57 -3.80
C VAL A 229 -15.42 -11.10 -3.99
N THR A 230 -14.76 -10.49 -3.02
CA THR A 230 -14.43 -9.06 -3.06
C THR A 230 -12.97 -8.80 -3.38
N PHE A 231 -12.74 -7.94 -4.38
CA PHE A 231 -11.47 -7.25 -4.53
C PHE A 231 -11.62 -5.84 -3.95
N ALA A 232 -10.71 -5.44 -3.07
CA ALA A 232 -10.70 -4.10 -2.51
C ALA A 232 -9.37 -3.38 -2.77
N GLY A 233 -9.42 -2.21 -3.43
CA GLY A 233 -8.22 -1.40 -3.68
C GLY A 233 -8.20 -0.68 -5.02
N THR A 234 -7.00 -0.29 -5.46
CA THR A 234 -6.81 0.42 -6.73
C THR A 234 -7.08 -0.50 -7.92
N ILE A 235 -8.04 -0.12 -8.76
CA ILE A 235 -8.38 -0.79 -10.02
C ILE A 235 -7.45 -0.25 -11.12
N GLY A 236 -6.18 -0.67 -11.04
CA GLY A 236 -5.11 -0.24 -11.94
C GLY A 236 -4.64 -1.33 -12.89
N MET A 237 -3.80 -0.96 -13.86
CA MET A 237 -3.25 -1.89 -14.85
C MET A 237 -2.51 -3.08 -14.22
N ALA A 238 -1.84 -2.87 -13.08
CA ALA A 238 -1.11 -3.92 -12.37
C ALA A 238 -2.04 -4.96 -11.74
N SER A 239 -3.27 -4.58 -11.36
CA SER A 239 -4.22 -5.48 -10.70
C SER A 239 -4.71 -6.61 -11.59
N GLY A 240 -4.76 -6.39 -12.93
CA GLY A 240 -5.13 -7.44 -13.90
C GLY A 240 -6.54 -8.01 -13.67
N LEU A 241 -7.51 -7.16 -13.32
CA LEU A 241 -8.86 -7.61 -12.93
C LEU A 241 -9.71 -8.15 -14.07
N GLU A 242 -9.19 -8.16 -15.29
CA GLU A 242 -9.77 -8.91 -16.42
C GLU A 242 -9.94 -10.39 -16.08
N VAL A 243 -9.11 -10.93 -15.17
CA VAL A 243 -9.24 -12.29 -14.64
C VAL A 243 -10.56 -12.50 -13.90
N ALA A 244 -11.04 -11.50 -13.17
CA ALA A 244 -12.32 -11.56 -12.47
C ALA A 244 -13.50 -11.56 -13.44
N LEU A 245 -13.42 -10.78 -14.52
CA LEU A 245 -14.44 -10.76 -15.59
C LEU A 245 -14.48 -12.12 -16.32
N GLY A 246 -13.30 -12.68 -16.65
CA GLY A 246 -13.20 -14.00 -17.27
C GLY A 246 -13.79 -15.10 -16.38
N ALA A 247 -13.48 -15.09 -15.08
CA ALA A 247 -14.04 -16.03 -14.13
C ALA A 247 -15.57 -15.85 -13.96
N ALA A 248 -16.05 -14.61 -13.86
CA ALA A 248 -17.49 -14.30 -13.77
C ALA A 248 -18.26 -14.82 -14.99
N ARG A 249 -17.71 -14.66 -16.20
CA ARG A 249 -18.29 -15.21 -17.43
C ARG A 249 -18.40 -16.74 -17.37
N ARG A 250 -17.32 -17.44 -16.97
CA ARG A 250 -17.33 -18.91 -16.85
C ARG A 250 -18.34 -19.40 -15.85
N LEU A 251 -18.48 -18.71 -14.71
CA LEU A 251 -19.46 -19.04 -13.69
C LEU A 251 -20.88 -18.85 -14.22
N LYS A 252 -21.16 -17.77 -14.93
CA LYS A 252 -22.45 -17.51 -15.58
C LYS A 252 -22.79 -18.56 -16.65
N GLU A 253 -21.83 -18.95 -17.49
CA GLU A 253 -21.98 -20.02 -18.49
C GLU A 253 -22.33 -21.38 -17.85
N GLN A 254 -21.93 -21.59 -16.57
CA GLN A 254 -22.25 -22.77 -15.77
C GLN A 254 -23.56 -22.62 -14.96
N GLY A 255 -24.32 -21.54 -15.16
CA GLY A 255 -25.57 -21.26 -14.43
C GLY A 255 -25.37 -20.91 -12.95
N ARG A 256 -24.16 -20.43 -12.57
CA ARG A 256 -23.82 -20.06 -11.19
C ARG A 256 -23.97 -18.56 -10.97
N ASP A 257 -25.18 -18.05 -11.13
CA ASP A 257 -25.54 -16.64 -10.88
C ASP A 257 -25.54 -16.26 -9.39
N ASP A 258 -25.37 -17.26 -8.51
CA ASP A 258 -25.18 -17.11 -7.08
C ASP A 258 -23.75 -16.68 -6.68
N LEU A 259 -22.79 -16.73 -7.63
CA LEU A 259 -21.39 -16.42 -7.40
C LEU A 259 -21.06 -15.03 -8.00
N VAL A 260 -20.77 -14.06 -7.13
CA VAL A 260 -20.66 -12.64 -7.49
C VAL A 260 -19.27 -12.09 -7.19
N PHE A 261 -18.70 -11.32 -8.11
CA PHE A 261 -17.52 -10.52 -7.87
C PHE A 261 -17.90 -9.09 -7.50
N LEU A 262 -17.40 -8.61 -6.35
CA LEU A 262 -17.57 -7.24 -5.87
C LEU A 262 -16.23 -6.50 -5.97
N LEU A 263 -16.13 -5.52 -6.88
CA LEU A 263 -14.93 -4.75 -7.14
C LEU A 263 -15.03 -3.38 -6.44
N VAL A 264 -14.42 -3.29 -5.26
CA VAL A 264 -14.44 -2.10 -4.39
C VAL A 264 -13.21 -1.24 -4.66
N GLY A 265 -13.43 -0.04 -5.16
CA GLY A 265 -12.36 0.91 -5.42
C GLY A 265 -12.47 1.65 -6.74
N ASP A 266 -11.43 2.40 -7.05
CA ASP A 266 -11.34 3.18 -8.30
C ASP A 266 -9.92 3.10 -8.87
N GLY A 267 -9.76 3.50 -10.13
CA GLY A 267 -8.46 3.52 -10.78
C GLY A 267 -8.53 3.65 -12.30
N ALA A 268 -7.36 3.64 -12.91
CA ALA A 268 -7.19 4.02 -14.31
C ALA A 268 -7.93 3.12 -15.32
N VAL A 269 -8.21 1.86 -14.96
CA VAL A 269 -8.83 0.88 -15.87
C VAL A 269 -10.27 0.51 -15.46
N ARG A 270 -10.82 1.13 -14.40
CA ARG A 270 -12.15 0.81 -13.91
C ARG A 270 -13.23 1.01 -14.97
N ALA A 271 -13.24 2.17 -15.66
CA ALA A 271 -14.26 2.48 -16.67
C ALA A 271 -14.23 1.50 -17.85
N ASP A 272 -13.05 1.05 -18.25
CA ASP A 272 -12.88 0.07 -19.31
C ASP A 272 -13.43 -1.30 -18.89
N LEU A 273 -13.12 -1.76 -17.65
CA LEU A 273 -13.64 -3.00 -17.09
C LEU A 273 -15.17 -2.98 -16.92
N GLU A 274 -15.74 -1.85 -16.45
CA GLU A 274 -17.21 -1.70 -16.38
C GLU A 274 -17.88 -1.77 -17.75
N THR A 275 -17.23 -1.18 -18.76
CA THR A 275 -17.72 -1.22 -20.15
C THR A 275 -17.66 -2.64 -20.69
N GLU A 276 -16.57 -3.34 -20.44
CA GLU A 276 -16.39 -4.74 -20.86
C GLU A 276 -17.39 -5.66 -20.15
N ALA A 277 -17.56 -5.54 -18.83
CA ALA A 277 -18.54 -6.33 -18.07
C ALA A 277 -19.97 -6.14 -18.61
N ARG A 278 -20.37 -4.89 -18.90
CA ARG A 278 -21.68 -4.59 -19.52
C ARG A 278 -21.82 -5.19 -20.93
N ALA A 279 -20.79 -5.05 -21.77
CA ALA A 279 -20.81 -5.60 -23.12
C ALA A 279 -20.94 -7.13 -23.14
N GLN A 280 -20.38 -7.82 -22.13
CA GLN A 280 -20.49 -9.26 -21.95
C GLN A 280 -21.74 -9.68 -21.14
N GLY A 281 -22.57 -8.74 -20.69
CA GLY A 281 -23.76 -9.02 -19.88
C GLY A 281 -23.46 -9.64 -18.52
N LEU A 282 -22.33 -9.29 -17.89
CA LEU A 282 -21.89 -9.83 -16.61
C LEU A 282 -22.58 -9.09 -15.44
N ASP A 283 -23.82 -9.50 -15.13
CA ASP A 283 -24.58 -8.99 -13.98
C ASP A 283 -24.11 -9.54 -12.62
N ASN A 284 -23.25 -10.54 -12.65
CA ASN A 284 -22.54 -11.07 -11.49
C ASN A 284 -21.20 -10.36 -11.20
N VAL A 285 -20.97 -9.17 -11.75
CA VAL A 285 -19.83 -8.29 -11.41
C VAL A 285 -20.36 -6.91 -11.00
N VAL A 286 -20.09 -6.54 -9.76
CA VAL A 286 -20.56 -5.28 -9.16
C VAL A 286 -19.37 -4.36 -8.89
N PHE A 287 -19.46 -3.11 -9.34
CA PHE A 287 -18.45 -2.06 -9.09
C PHE A 287 -19.02 -1.01 -8.14
N THR A 288 -18.26 -0.65 -7.10
CA THR A 288 -18.73 0.34 -6.12
C THR A 288 -18.18 1.73 -6.37
N GLY A 289 -17.05 1.85 -7.05
CA GLY A 289 -16.24 3.07 -7.04
C GLY A 289 -15.46 3.25 -5.74
N LEU A 290 -14.94 4.46 -5.53
CA LEU A 290 -14.15 4.80 -4.36
C LEU A 290 -15.00 4.73 -3.09
N VAL A 291 -14.52 3.99 -2.10
CA VAL A 291 -15.14 3.85 -0.78
C VAL A 291 -14.21 4.45 0.26
N PRO A 292 -14.74 5.23 1.24
CA PRO A 292 -13.94 5.71 2.37
C PRO A 292 -13.31 4.54 3.14
N ARG A 293 -12.02 4.69 3.52
CA ARG A 293 -11.29 3.61 4.23
C ARG A 293 -12.00 3.10 5.48
N ALA A 294 -12.67 3.98 6.22
CA ALA A 294 -13.41 3.61 7.43
C ALA A 294 -14.60 2.68 7.16
N GLN A 295 -15.14 2.68 5.94
CA GLN A 295 -16.26 1.82 5.54
C GLN A 295 -15.79 0.50 4.90
N LEU A 296 -14.52 0.40 4.51
CA LEU A 296 -14.00 -0.79 3.84
C LEU A 296 -14.24 -2.10 4.64
N PRO A 297 -14.09 -2.11 5.98
CA PRO A 297 -14.39 -3.31 6.76
C PRO A 297 -15.83 -3.82 6.60
N ASP A 298 -16.81 -2.96 6.33
CA ASP A 298 -18.21 -3.38 6.16
C ASP A 298 -18.42 -4.10 4.82
N TYR A 299 -17.72 -3.67 3.76
CA TYR A 299 -17.68 -4.37 2.47
C TYR A 299 -17.01 -5.74 2.61
N LEU A 300 -15.86 -5.79 3.28
CA LEU A 300 -15.17 -7.06 3.53
C LEU A 300 -15.97 -7.99 4.44
N ALA A 301 -16.66 -7.47 5.47
CA ALA A 301 -17.55 -8.26 6.32
C ALA A 301 -18.69 -8.87 5.52
N SER A 302 -19.22 -8.14 4.53
CA SER A 302 -20.32 -8.58 3.66
C SER A 302 -19.87 -9.53 2.54
N SER A 303 -18.60 -9.93 2.52
CA SER A 303 -17.99 -10.85 1.54
C SER A 303 -17.82 -12.25 2.14
N ASP A 304 -17.72 -13.26 1.28
CA ASP A 304 -17.44 -14.65 1.66
C ASP A 304 -15.96 -15.00 1.43
N ALA A 305 -15.32 -14.41 0.43
CA ALA A 305 -13.89 -14.53 0.15
C ALA A 305 -13.32 -13.21 -0.39
N CYS A 306 -12.00 -13.05 -0.35
CA CYS A 306 -11.32 -11.88 -0.91
C CYS A 306 -10.36 -12.28 -2.02
N LEU A 307 -10.31 -11.46 -3.09
CA LEU A 307 -9.43 -11.63 -4.23
C LEU A 307 -8.21 -10.72 -4.09
N VAL A 308 -7.02 -11.32 -4.06
CA VAL A 308 -5.75 -10.61 -4.16
C VAL A 308 -5.08 -11.03 -5.47
N HIS A 309 -5.01 -10.12 -6.43
CA HIS A 309 -4.49 -10.42 -7.76
C HIS A 309 -3.60 -9.30 -8.30
N PHE A 310 -2.53 -9.70 -8.99
CA PHE A 310 -1.69 -8.87 -9.83
C PHE A 310 -1.31 -9.61 -11.11
N ARG A 311 -1.03 -8.87 -12.18
CA ARG A 311 -0.53 -9.45 -13.42
C ARG A 311 0.78 -10.19 -13.18
N LYS A 312 1.00 -11.30 -13.89
CA LYS A 312 2.25 -12.06 -13.83
C LYS A 312 3.41 -11.23 -14.36
N GLN A 313 4.27 -10.77 -13.46
CA GLN A 313 5.52 -10.09 -13.77
C GLN A 313 6.53 -10.34 -12.65
N GLU A 314 7.79 -10.54 -13.00
CA GLU A 314 8.88 -10.85 -12.07
C GLU A 314 8.99 -9.83 -10.93
N LEU A 315 8.87 -8.52 -11.23
CA LEU A 315 8.95 -7.49 -10.21
C LEU A 315 7.80 -7.60 -9.19
N PHE A 316 6.62 -7.99 -9.63
CA PHE A 316 5.48 -8.09 -8.71
C PHE A 316 5.64 -9.23 -7.71
N SER A 317 6.40 -10.29 -8.03
CA SER A 317 6.69 -11.37 -7.07
C SER A 317 7.45 -10.90 -5.81
N THR A 318 8.05 -9.72 -5.85
CA THR A 318 8.76 -9.11 -4.71
C THR A 318 7.87 -8.25 -3.80
N ILE A 319 6.60 -8.03 -4.18
CA ILE A 319 5.68 -7.13 -3.48
C ILE A 319 4.84 -7.92 -2.47
N LEU A 320 4.61 -7.34 -1.28
CA LEU A 320 3.58 -7.80 -0.35
C LEU A 320 2.37 -6.87 -0.42
N PRO A 321 1.25 -7.31 -1.03
CA PRO A 321 0.06 -6.49 -1.17
C PRO A 321 -0.58 -6.18 0.19
N SER A 322 -0.80 -4.91 0.52
CA SER A 322 -1.41 -4.50 1.80
C SER A 322 -2.79 -5.11 2.02
N LYS A 323 -3.55 -5.34 0.95
CA LYS A 323 -4.88 -5.96 1.01
C LYS A 323 -4.86 -7.39 1.56
N PHE A 324 -3.78 -8.16 1.34
CA PHE A 324 -3.61 -9.48 1.92
C PHE A 324 -3.78 -9.44 3.46
N PHE A 325 -3.14 -8.48 4.11
CA PHE A 325 -3.22 -8.34 5.56
C PHE A 325 -4.59 -7.87 6.03
N GLU A 326 -5.23 -6.96 5.30
CA GLU A 326 -6.56 -6.42 5.62
C GLU A 326 -7.64 -7.50 5.45
N ASP A 327 -7.60 -8.24 4.34
CA ASP A 327 -8.53 -9.32 4.01
C ASP A 327 -8.41 -10.49 5.02
N ALA A 328 -7.19 -10.91 5.34
CA ALA A 328 -6.93 -11.94 6.34
C ALA A 328 -7.38 -11.51 7.75
N ALA A 329 -7.14 -10.24 8.13
CA ALA A 329 -7.58 -9.71 9.42
C ALA A 329 -9.10 -9.71 9.56
N MET A 330 -9.85 -9.58 8.47
CA MET A 330 -11.32 -9.70 8.44
C MET A 330 -11.83 -11.15 8.43
N GLN A 331 -10.95 -12.13 8.67
CA GLN A 331 -11.26 -13.56 8.64
C GLN A 331 -11.83 -14.04 7.30
N LYS A 332 -11.39 -13.47 6.19
CA LYS A 332 -11.80 -13.93 4.87
C LYS A 332 -10.76 -14.84 4.24
N PRO A 333 -11.18 -15.99 3.68
CA PRO A 333 -10.29 -16.82 2.88
C PRO A 333 -9.82 -16.02 1.65
N ILE A 334 -8.55 -16.15 1.30
CA ILE A 334 -7.93 -15.36 0.22
C ILE A 334 -7.85 -16.22 -1.05
N LEU A 335 -8.38 -15.71 -2.15
CA LEU A 335 -8.12 -16.18 -3.49
C LEU A 335 -6.93 -15.42 -4.05
N LEU A 336 -5.76 -16.07 -4.13
CA LEU A 336 -4.49 -15.42 -4.42
C LEU A 336 -4.00 -15.74 -5.83
N GLY A 337 -4.15 -14.79 -6.76
CA GLY A 337 -3.50 -14.81 -8.06
C GLY A 337 -2.20 -14.00 -8.03
N PHE A 338 -1.19 -14.55 -7.34
CA PHE A 338 0.05 -13.85 -7.06
C PHE A 338 1.20 -14.85 -6.84
N GLU A 339 2.41 -14.49 -7.23
CA GLU A 339 3.61 -15.30 -7.01
C GLU A 339 4.49 -14.68 -5.90
N GLY A 340 5.57 -15.40 -5.53
CA GLY A 340 6.56 -14.90 -4.58
C GLY A 340 6.12 -15.00 -3.12
N GLU A 341 6.54 -14.03 -2.31
CA GLU A 341 6.43 -14.06 -0.85
C GLU A 341 4.97 -14.17 -0.37
N ALA A 342 4.04 -13.49 -1.03
CA ALA A 342 2.61 -13.55 -0.66
C ALA A 342 2.03 -14.96 -0.85
N ARG A 343 2.49 -15.72 -1.86
CA ARG A 343 2.05 -17.10 -2.05
C ARG A 343 2.61 -18.03 -0.97
N VAL A 344 3.86 -17.84 -0.58
CA VAL A 344 4.46 -18.59 0.54
C VAL A 344 3.68 -18.34 1.82
N MET A 345 3.39 -17.09 2.14
CA MET A 345 2.59 -16.70 3.31
C MET A 345 1.19 -17.34 3.31
N LEU A 346 0.50 -17.34 2.16
CA LEU A 346 -0.83 -17.94 2.05
C LEU A 346 -0.78 -19.44 2.37
N LEU A 347 0.24 -20.14 1.85
CA LEU A 347 0.39 -21.59 2.05
C LEU A 347 0.81 -21.92 3.48
N GLU A 348 1.75 -21.17 4.07
CA GLU A 348 2.18 -21.34 5.46
C GLU A 348 1.03 -21.09 6.45
N ALA A 349 0.25 -20.05 6.19
CA ALA A 349 -0.91 -19.72 7.02
C ALA A 349 -2.11 -20.62 6.77
N ASP A 350 -2.14 -21.38 5.68
CA ASP A 350 -3.31 -22.15 5.21
C ASP A 350 -4.58 -21.28 5.24
N CYS A 351 -4.50 -20.10 4.58
CA CYS A 351 -5.51 -19.05 4.68
C CYS A 351 -6.26 -18.76 3.37
N GLY A 352 -6.22 -19.68 2.41
CA GLY A 352 -6.92 -19.50 1.15
C GLY A 352 -6.45 -20.44 0.05
N ILE A 353 -6.78 -20.08 -1.19
CA ILE A 353 -6.44 -20.86 -2.40
C ILE A 353 -5.58 -20.00 -3.31
N ALA A 354 -4.39 -20.51 -3.68
CA ALA A 354 -3.55 -19.89 -4.70
C ALA A 354 -3.95 -20.43 -6.09
N PHE A 355 -3.94 -19.54 -7.07
CA PHE A 355 -4.13 -19.87 -8.49
C PHE A 355 -3.10 -19.15 -9.34
N GLU A 356 -2.92 -19.57 -10.59
CA GLU A 356 -1.97 -18.95 -11.52
C GLU A 356 -2.45 -17.52 -11.89
N PRO A 357 -1.61 -16.49 -11.75
CA PRO A 357 -1.98 -15.12 -12.11
C PRO A 357 -2.47 -15.02 -13.55
N GLY A 358 -3.67 -14.45 -13.72
CA GLY A 358 -4.32 -14.31 -15.03
C GLY A 358 -5.13 -15.54 -15.49
N ASN A 359 -5.13 -16.63 -14.73
CA ASN A 359 -5.89 -17.84 -15.06
C ASN A 359 -7.33 -17.74 -14.50
N ASP A 360 -8.24 -17.29 -15.34
CA ASP A 360 -9.67 -17.13 -15.00
C ASP A 360 -10.39 -18.46 -14.75
N ALA A 361 -9.92 -19.55 -15.37
CA ALA A 361 -10.50 -20.87 -15.14
C ALA A 361 -10.14 -21.42 -13.77
N GLU A 362 -8.89 -21.27 -13.33
CA GLU A 362 -8.49 -21.64 -11.95
C GLU A 362 -9.17 -20.77 -10.91
N LEU A 363 -9.32 -19.46 -11.15
CA LEU A 363 -10.08 -18.58 -10.26
C LEU A 363 -11.52 -19.02 -10.13
N ALA A 364 -12.22 -19.32 -11.24
CA ALA A 364 -13.60 -19.81 -11.22
C ALA A 364 -13.72 -21.12 -10.44
N ALA A 365 -12.79 -22.07 -10.64
CA ALA A 365 -12.76 -23.35 -9.92
C ALA A 365 -12.53 -23.12 -8.39
N ALA A 366 -11.65 -22.22 -8.02
CA ALA A 366 -11.40 -21.88 -6.61
C ALA A 366 -12.62 -21.24 -5.95
N VAL A 367 -13.36 -20.37 -6.66
CA VAL A 367 -14.62 -19.79 -6.18
C VAL A 367 -15.68 -20.87 -5.96
N ILE A 368 -15.86 -21.78 -6.92
CA ILE A 368 -16.81 -22.91 -6.80
C ILE A 368 -16.45 -23.77 -5.60
N ARG A 369 -15.18 -24.08 -5.39
CA ARG A 369 -14.71 -24.88 -4.26
C ARG A 369 -15.08 -24.24 -2.92
N LEU A 370 -14.75 -22.94 -2.72
CA LEU A 370 -15.07 -22.24 -1.48
C LEU A 370 -16.59 -22.06 -1.27
N ALA A 371 -17.34 -21.82 -2.33
CA ALA A 371 -18.80 -21.73 -2.26
C ALA A 371 -19.45 -23.07 -1.88
N GLY A 372 -18.86 -24.19 -2.33
CA GLY A 372 -19.30 -25.54 -2.00
C GLY A 372 -18.91 -26.01 -0.60
N ASP A 373 -17.87 -25.44 -0.01
CA ASP A 373 -17.41 -25.76 1.34
C ASP A 373 -17.15 -24.48 2.15
N ARG A 374 -18.22 -23.89 2.67
CA ARG A 374 -18.14 -22.67 3.49
C ARG A 374 -17.43 -22.91 4.83
N ALA A 375 -17.41 -24.16 5.34
CA ALA A 375 -16.71 -24.51 6.58
C ALA A 375 -15.19 -24.43 6.37
N GLU A 376 -14.68 -24.92 5.24
CA GLU A 376 -13.28 -24.78 4.84
C GLU A 376 -12.90 -23.31 4.68
N GLY A 377 -13.73 -22.50 4.01
CA GLY A 377 -13.52 -21.06 3.88
C GLY A 377 -13.43 -20.36 5.25
N ALA A 378 -14.32 -20.69 6.18
CA ALA A 378 -14.31 -20.14 7.53
C ALA A 378 -13.03 -20.54 8.31
N ARG A 379 -12.58 -21.80 8.17
CA ARG A 379 -11.34 -22.30 8.77
C ARG A 379 -10.12 -21.53 8.23
N GLN A 380 -10.03 -21.40 6.91
CA GLN A 380 -8.95 -20.65 6.25
C GLN A 380 -8.96 -19.18 6.67
N GLY A 381 -10.11 -18.54 6.75
CA GLY A 381 -10.23 -17.16 7.23
C GLY A 381 -9.75 -17.00 8.67
N ALA A 382 -10.10 -17.92 9.57
CA ALA A 382 -9.63 -17.93 10.96
C ALA A 382 -8.09 -18.08 11.05
N ASN A 383 -7.52 -18.97 10.25
CA ASN A 383 -6.08 -19.16 10.13
C ASN A 383 -5.39 -17.89 9.66
N GLY A 384 -5.90 -17.25 8.61
CA GLY A 384 -5.37 -16.01 8.07
C GLY A 384 -5.34 -14.88 9.11
N ARG A 385 -6.43 -14.68 9.85
CA ARG A 385 -6.47 -13.70 10.94
C ARG A 385 -5.43 -13.99 12.01
N ARG A 386 -5.33 -15.22 12.50
CA ARG A 386 -4.34 -15.59 13.51
C ARG A 386 -2.94 -15.25 13.03
N TYR A 387 -2.58 -15.68 11.82
CA TYR A 387 -1.27 -15.46 11.23
C TYR A 387 -0.93 -13.98 11.09
N VAL A 388 -1.84 -13.15 10.55
CA VAL A 388 -1.53 -11.73 10.34
C VAL A 388 -1.49 -10.93 11.64
N LEU A 389 -2.27 -11.29 12.66
CA LEU A 389 -2.20 -10.62 13.96
C LEU A 389 -0.92 -11.02 14.72
N GLU A 390 -0.46 -12.24 14.57
CA GLU A 390 0.77 -12.72 15.20
C GLU A 390 2.03 -12.09 14.57
N HIS A 391 2.06 -11.92 13.24
CA HIS A 391 3.27 -11.54 12.51
C HIS A 391 3.24 -10.12 11.94
N PHE A 392 2.05 -9.54 11.68
CA PHE A 392 1.87 -8.31 10.90
C PHE A 392 0.94 -7.29 11.57
N ASP A 393 0.75 -7.38 12.90
CA ASP A 393 0.08 -6.31 13.65
C ASP A 393 0.88 -5.01 13.54
N ARG A 394 0.21 -3.93 13.11
CA ARG A 394 0.88 -2.66 12.85
C ARG A 394 1.49 -2.04 14.10
N ARG A 395 0.93 -2.27 15.28
CA ARG A 395 1.49 -1.78 16.54
C ARG A 395 2.84 -2.45 16.81
N ARG A 396 2.90 -3.79 16.68
CA ARG A 396 4.15 -4.54 16.80
C ARG A 396 5.20 -4.04 15.81
N LEU A 397 4.83 -3.94 14.52
CA LEU A 397 5.74 -3.44 13.49
C LEU A 397 6.22 -2.00 13.75
N ALA A 398 5.39 -1.16 14.39
CA ALA A 398 5.80 0.18 14.78
C ALA A 398 6.82 0.15 15.93
N HIS A 399 6.70 -0.78 16.87
CA HIS A 399 7.71 -1.00 17.92
C HIS A 399 9.03 -1.50 17.34
N ASP A 400 8.99 -2.53 16.48
CA ASP A 400 10.17 -3.07 15.82
C ASP A 400 10.90 -1.98 15.00
N TYR A 401 10.13 -1.12 14.31
CA TYR A 401 10.71 0.00 13.58
C TYR A 401 11.34 1.04 14.53
N LEU A 402 10.71 1.29 15.66
CA LEU A 402 11.24 2.21 16.67
C LEU A 402 12.58 1.74 17.20
N GLU A 403 12.74 0.44 17.48
CA GLU A 403 14.02 -0.16 17.90
C GLU A 403 15.12 0.05 16.85
N ILE A 404 14.77 -0.08 15.56
CA ILE A 404 15.69 0.23 14.45
C ILE A 404 16.13 1.71 14.53
N LEU A 405 15.17 2.64 14.68
CA LEU A 405 15.47 4.07 14.76
C LEU A 405 16.38 4.41 15.94
N GLU A 406 16.14 3.81 17.10
CA GLU A 406 16.96 3.98 18.30
C GLU A 406 18.38 3.46 18.10
N ARG A 407 18.53 2.28 17.50
CA ARG A 407 19.82 1.70 17.14
C ARG A 407 20.59 2.57 16.16
N VAL A 408 19.94 3.05 15.11
CA VAL A 408 20.52 3.92 14.07
C VAL A 408 20.98 5.25 14.70
N ARG A 409 20.14 5.88 15.53
CA ARG A 409 20.49 7.09 16.26
C ARG A 409 21.70 6.88 17.15
N ALA A 410 21.71 5.80 17.93
CA ALA A 410 22.81 5.48 18.84
C ALA A 410 24.12 5.24 18.08
N ALA A 411 24.07 4.60 16.90
CA ALA A 411 25.24 4.40 16.04
C ALA A 411 25.76 5.74 15.49
N TYR A 412 24.88 6.61 15.01
CA TYR A 412 25.20 7.93 14.47
C TYR A 412 25.90 8.82 15.52
N LEU A 413 25.38 8.84 16.77
CA LEU A 413 25.96 9.63 17.87
C LEU A 413 27.34 9.15 18.32
N ARG A 414 27.68 7.88 18.09
CA ARG A 414 29.02 7.34 18.38
C ARG A 414 30.08 7.75 17.34
N GLY A 415 29.67 8.28 16.20
CA GLY A 415 30.57 8.61 15.10
C GLY A 415 31.08 7.39 14.33
N PRO A 416 31.77 7.58 13.19
CA PRO A 416 32.43 6.50 12.49
C PRO A 416 33.51 5.89 13.39
N ARG A 417 33.52 4.54 13.50
CA ARG A 417 34.63 3.79 14.08
C ARG A 417 35.80 3.74 13.12
#